data_87ca6586b7d25ca511d4a13bbfbd472f
#
_entry.id   87ca6586b7d25ca511d4a13bbfbd472f
#
_cell.length_a   1.000
_cell.length_b   1.000
_cell.length_c   1.000
_cell.angle_alpha   90.00
_cell.angle_beta   90.00
_cell.angle_gamma   90.00
#
_symmetry.space_group_name_H-M   'P 1'
#
loop_
_entity.id
_entity.type
_entity.pdbx_description
1 polymer ?
#
loop_
_entity_poly.entity_id
_entity_poly.type
_entity_poly.pdbx_seq_one_letter_code
_entity_poly.pdbx_strand_id
1 'polypeptide(L)'
;MKITDVETICLRVPALNERCEWGEDAFIVRVHTDEGIMGIGESDTSPIAARGMIDAPDSHGSSCGLRRLLIGENPLEIQRLWDKMYARSNYAGRRGLGIHAMSAVDIALWDIASQYYGVPIYMLLGGKYRDKIRAYGTFIPADTPEENRVIARCLRDQGFSSLKFGGGILGKNPDTDEAIIMAIRDELGPDFELQIDIACVWRTYGTSATMFKRLEKYHLNWIEEPVMPDDMNGYAKLSALGISKVAGGEGLTTRYEFDSFLRLAQ
;
A
#
# COMPACT_ATOMS: atom_id res chain seq x y z
N MET A 1 24.82 -5.31 20.54
CA MET A 1 23.34 -5.37 20.56
C MET A 1 22.84 -6.63 19.89
N LYS A 2 21.90 -7.31 20.50
CA LYS A 2 21.30 -8.55 19.98
C LYS A 2 19.79 -8.50 20.12
N ILE A 3 19.07 -9.06 19.15
CA ILE A 3 17.62 -9.23 19.22
C ILE A 3 17.27 -10.27 20.29
N THR A 4 16.41 -9.91 21.23
CA THR A 4 15.97 -10.77 22.34
C THR A 4 14.57 -11.31 22.14
N ASP A 5 13.69 -10.53 21.46
CA ASP A 5 12.33 -10.97 21.11
C ASP A 5 11.79 -10.22 19.88
N VAL A 6 10.81 -10.84 19.21
CA VAL A 6 10.02 -10.27 18.12
C VAL A 6 8.55 -10.42 18.49
N GLU A 7 7.99 -9.43 19.13
CA GLU A 7 6.61 -9.40 19.61
C GLU A 7 5.64 -9.01 18.49
N THR A 8 4.51 -9.69 18.40
CA THR A 8 3.45 -9.38 17.42
C THR A 8 2.20 -8.88 18.14
N ILE A 9 1.67 -7.74 17.69
CA ILE A 9 0.46 -7.12 18.24
C ILE A 9 -0.56 -7.03 17.11
N CYS A 10 -1.71 -7.67 17.32
CA CYS A 10 -2.83 -7.62 16.40
C CYS A 10 -3.91 -6.75 17.04
N LEU A 11 -4.16 -5.59 16.46
CA LEU A 11 -5.25 -4.70 16.88
C LEU A 11 -6.43 -4.89 15.94
N ARG A 12 -7.62 -4.77 16.49
CA ARG A 12 -8.85 -4.86 15.72
C ARG A 12 -9.88 -3.87 16.20
N VAL A 13 -10.59 -3.23 15.30
CA VAL A 13 -11.76 -2.42 15.64
C VAL A 13 -12.84 -3.33 16.20
N PRO A 14 -13.40 -3.03 17.41
CA PRO A 14 -14.31 -3.94 18.11
C PRO A 14 -15.62 -4.26 17.38
N ALA A 15 -16.09 -3.34 16.53
CA ALA A 15 -17.32 -3.48 15.78
C ALA A 15 -17.08 -3.05 14.32
N LEU A 16 -17.05 -4.02 13.42
CA LEU A 16 -17.05 -3.79 11.98
C LEU A 16 -18.47 -3.39 11.56
N ASN A 17 -18.60 -2.36 10.75
CA ASN A 17 -19.86 -1.98 10.13
C ASN A 17 -19.71 -2.04 8.60
N GLU A 18 -20.79 -1.93 7.86
CA GLU A 18 -20.82 -2.04 6.40
C GLU A 18 -19.97 -0.99 5.65
N ARG A 19 -19.51 0.05 6.37
CA ARG A 19 -18.63 1.09 5.82
C ARG A 19 -17.14 0.80 6.06
N CYS A 20 -16.85 -0.20 6.84
CA CYS A 20 -15.52 -0.64 7.17
C CYS A 20 -15.02 -1.64 6.10
N GLU A 21 -14.75 -1.19 4.90
CA GLU A 21 -14.30 -2.07 3.82
C GLU A 21 -12.77 -2.25 3.81
N TRP A 22 -12.02 -1.32 4.44
CA TRP A 22 -10.56 -1.26 4.34
C TRP A 22 -9.91 -0.80 5.65
N GLY A 23 -8.88 -1.54 6.10
CA GLY A 23 -7.94 -1.02 7.09
C GLY A 23 -8.44 -0.96 8.54
N GLU A 24 -9.12 -1.96 9.04
CA GLU A 24 -9.70 -1.96 10.39
C GLU A 24 -8.91 -2.74 11.42
N ASP A 25 -8.02 -3.57 10.92
CA ASP A 25 -7.07 -4.31 11.73
C ASP A 25 -5.68 -3.70 11.53
N ALA A 26 -4.86 -3.61 12.58
CA ALA A 26 -3.46 -3.23 12.48
C ALA A 26 -2.57 -4.36 12.95
N PHE A 27 -1.52 -4.63 12.16
CA PHE A 27 -0.48 -5.60 12.47
C PHE A 27 0.81 -4.86 12.82
N ILE A 28 1.18 -4.88 14.10
CA ILE A 28 2.36 -4.22 14.63
C ILE A 28 3.37 -5.27 15.09
N VAL A 29 4.64 -5.02 14.79
CA VAL A 29 5.77 -5.81 15.27
C VAL A 29 6.65 -4.93 16.14
N ARG A 30 7.06 -5.44 17.31
CA ARG A 30 8.11 -4.87 18.15
C ARG A 30 9.31 -5.79 18.17
N VAL A 31 10.47 -5.26 17.84
CA VAL A 31 11.74 -5.99 17.95
C VAL A 31 12.49 -5.47 19.15
N HIS A 32 12.70 -6.33 20.14
CA HIS A 32 13.37 -6.02 21.39
C HIS A 32 14.86 -6.39 21.34
N THR A 33 15.69 -5.61 22.02
CA THR A 33 17.14 -5.85 22.09
C THR A 33 17.66 -5.98 23.53
N ASP A 34 18.83 -6.59 23.70
CA ASP A 34 19.52 -6.71 24.99
C ASP A 34 20.08 -5.38 25.54
N GLU A 35 20.09 -4.32 24.74
CA GLU A 35 20.50 -2.99 25.13
C GLU A 35 19.32 -2.05 25.48
N GLY A 36 18.09 -2.57 25.50
CA GLY A 36 16.89 -1.82 25.86
C GLY A 36 16.31 -0.96 24.73
N ILE A 37 16.93 -0.94 23.56
CA ILE A 37 16.34 -0.33 22.36
C ILE A 37 15.26 -1.26 21.82
N MET A 38 14.09 -0.70 21.49
CA MET A 38 12.99 -1.44 20.89
C MET A 38 12.50 -0.69 19.66
N GLY A 39 12.48 -1.39 18.51
CA GLY A 39 11.94 -0.85 17.27
C GLY A 39 10.51 -1.31 16.99
N ILE A 40 9.75 -0.46 16.32
CA ILE A 40 8.37 -0.70 15.95
C ILE A 40 8.25 -0.70 14.43
N GLY A 41 7.54 -1.69 13.90
CA GLY A 41 7.13 -1.74 12.48
C GLY A 41 5.68 -2.13 12.34
N GLU A 42 5.08 -1.73 11.24
CA GLU A 42 3.68 -2.00 10.90
C GLU A 42 3.59 -2.56 9.48
N SER A 43 2.56 -3.33 9.22
CA SER A 43 2.21 -3.77 7.85
C SER A 43 0.70 -3.84 7.71
N ASP A 44 0.19 -3.28 6.62
CA ASP A 44 -1.21 -3.42 6.23
C ASP A 44 -1.43 -4.82 5.62
N THR A 45 -2.09 -5.69 6.38
CA THR A 45 -2.32 -7.09 6.01
C THR A 45 -3.30 -7.74 6.98
N SER A 46 -3.62 -9.03 6.76
CA SER A 46 -4.36 -9.85 7.75
C SER A 46 -3.46 -10.11 8.98
N PRO A 47 -3.72 -9.51 10.15
CA PRO A 47 -2.81 -9.57 11.30
C PRO A 47 -2.55 -10.99 11.81
N ILE A 48 -3.59 -11.80 11.92
CA ILE A 48 -3.45 -13.18 12.42
C ILE A 48 -2.65 -14.06 11.46
N ALA A 49 -2.83 -13.88 10.16
CA ALA A 49 -2.09 -14.64 9.17
C ALA A 49 -0.61 -14.20 9.12
N ALA A 50 -0.32 -12.90 9.18
CA ALA A 50 1.05 -12.37 9.25
C ALA A 50 1.76 -12.77 10.55
N ARG A 51 1.05 -12.77 11.68
CA ARG A 51 1.53 -13.32 12.94
C ARG A 51 1.96 -14.78 12.79
N GLY A 52 1.18 -15.59 12.06
CA GLY A 52 1.55 -16.98 11.76
C GLY A 52 2.89 -17.10 11.05
N MET A 53 3.21 -16.18 10.12
CA MET A 53 4.52 -16.16 9.44
C MET A 53 5.68 -15.84 10.40
N ILE A 54 5.44 -15.04 11.43
CA ILE A 54 6.46 -14.69 12.43
C ILE A 54 6.66 -15.83 13.44
N ASP A 55 5.56 -16.37 13.97
CA ASP A 55 5.57 -17.29 15.12
C ASP A 55 5.63 -18.77 14.74
N ALA A 56 5.48 -19.12 13.46
CA ALA A 56 5.47 -20.50 13.01
C ALA A 56 6.73 -21.27 13.44
N PRO A 57 6.63 -22.54 13.79
CA PRO A 57 7.79 -23.41 13.92
C PRO A 57 8.44 -23.65 12.55
N ASP A 58 9.71 -24.04 12.56
CA ASP A 58 10.38 -24.45 11.33
C ASP A 58 9.73 -25.73 10.79
N SER A 59 9.32 -25.71 9.54
CA SER A 59 8.86 -26.90 8.82
C SER A 59 10.01 -27.59 8.06
N HIS A 60 10.81 -26.80 7.35
CA HIS A 60 12.04 -27.21 6.68
C HIS A 60 12.91 -25.98 6.37
N GLY A 61 14.12 -26.20 5.78
CA GLY A 61 15.14 -25.17 5.59
C GLY A 61 14.71 -23.88 4.88
N SER A 62 13.63 -23.89 4.09
CA SER A 62 13.09 -22.74 3.36
C SER A 62 11.66 -22.37 3.78
N SER A 63 11.20 -22.90 4.91
CA SER A 63 9.89 -22.62 5.51
C SER A 63 10.03 -22.50 7.03
N CYS A 64 10.64 -21.40 7.47
CA CYS A 64 10.93 -21.09 8.86
C CYS A 64 10.12 -19.89 9.33
N GLY A 65 9.73 -19.90 10.61
CA GLY A 65 9.15 -18.73 11.27
C GLY A 65 10.20 -17.63 11.47
N LEU A 66 9.81 -16.36 11.23
CA LEU A 66 10.77 -15.26 11.20
C LEU A 66 11.38 -14.97 12.58
N ARG A 67 10.62 -15.09 13.67
CA ARG A 67 11.11 -14.88 15.05
C ARG A 67 12.38 -15.69 15.32
N ARG A 68 12.35 -16.99 15.03
CA ARG A 68 13.49 -17.87 15.29
C ARG A 68 14.74 -17.54 14.51
N LEU A 69 14.57 -16.96 13.32
CA LEU A 69 15.69 -16.54 12.47
C LEU A 69 16.41 -15.32 13.02
N LEU A 70 15.74 -14.53 13.85
CA LEU A 70 16.18 -13.21 14.27
C LEU A 70 16.76 -13.20 15.70
N ILE A 71 16.29 -14.07 16.59
CA ILE A 71 16.78 -14.12 17.99
C ILE A 71 18.29 -14.33 18.00
N GLY A 72 19.00 -13.46 18.77
CA GLY A 72 20.45 -13.46 18.93
C GLY A 72 21.22 -12.74 17.82
N GLU A 73 20.57 -12.34 16.73
CA GLU A 73 21.16 -11.58 15.63
C GLU A 73 21.39 -10.11 15.99
N ASN A 74 22.30 -9.45 15.28
CA ASN A 74 22.52 -8.02 15.40
C ASN A 74 21.48 -7.24 14.53
N PRO A 75 20.57 -6.46 15.14
CA PRO A 75 19.52 -5.76 14.39
C PRO A 75 20.04 -4.67 13.43
N LEU A 76 21.28 -4.22 13.58
CA LEU A 76 21.88 -3.22 12.67
C LEU A 76 22.32 -3.83 11.32
N GLU A 77 22.35 -5.14 11.19
CA GLU A 77 22.70 -5.84 9.94
C GLU A 77 21.45 -6.05 9.06
N ILE A 78 20.69 -4.98 8.83
CA ILE A 78 19.33 -5.00 8.26
C ILE A 78 19.28 -5.78 6.94
N GLN A 79 20.15 -5.47 5.97
CA GLN A 79 20.15 -6.14 4.67
C GLN A 79 20.44 -7.65 4.80
N ARG A 80 21.40 -8.02 5.64
CA ARG A 80 21.73 -9.43 5.89
C ARG A 80 20.54 -10.18 6.52
N LEU A 81 19.84 -9.52 7.45
CA LEU A 81 18.66 -10.11 8.10
C LEU A 81 17.49 -10.22 7.12
N TRP A 82 17.29 -9.24 6.26
CA TRP A 82 16.30 -9.30 5.19
C TRP A 82 16.57 -10.51 4.26
N ASP A 83 17.79 -10.64 3.77
CA ASP A 83 18.20 -11.74 2.90
C ASP A 83 18.04 -13.10 3.60
N LYS A 84 18.37 -13.19 4.91
CA LYS A 84 18.18 -14.37 5.72
C LYS A 84 16.71 -14.74 5.86
N MET A 85 15.84 -13.79 6.19
CA MET A 85 14.39 -14.01 6.29
C MET A 85 13.83 -14.46 4.95
N TYR A 86 14.16 -13.77 3.86
CA TYR A 86 13.69 -14.10 2.51
C TYR A 86 14.10 -15.52 2.08
N ALA A 87 15.38 -15.88 2.22
CA ALA A 87 15.89 -17.18 1.82
C ALA A 87 15.27 -18.32 2.65
N ARG A 88 15.02 -18.09 3.95
CA ARG A 88 14.53 -19.11 4.87
C ARG A 88 13.00 -19.21 4.94
N SER A 89 12.28 -18.29 4.32
CA SER A 89 10.82 -18.31 4.23
C SER A 89 10.27 -18.34 2.78
N ASN A 90 11.13 -18.42 1.78
CA ASN A 90 10.75 -18.23 0.38
C ASN A 90 9.74 -19.28 -0.14
N TYR A 91 9.74 -20.48 0.42
CA TYR A 91 8.81 -21.53 0.05
C TYR A 91 7.39 -21.26 0.56
N ALA A 92 7.27 -20.67 1.76
CA ALA A 92 6.00 -20.36 2.39
C ALA A 92 5.48 -18.95 2.06
N GLY A 93 6.39 -17.97 1.79
CA GLY A 93 5.96 -16.59 1.76
C GLY A 93 6.84 -15.61 0.98
N ARG A 94 7.39 -16.01 -0.17
CA ARG A 94 8.23 -15.11 -0.99
C ARG A 94 7.47 -13.96 -1.68
N ARG A 95 6.15 -13.91 -1.56
CA ARG A 95 5.24 -12.87 -2.07
C ARG A 95 4.09 -12.69 -1.10
N GLY A 96 3.36 -11.58 -1.24
CA GLY A 96 2.18 -11.28 -0.44
C GLY A 96 2.45 -11.39 1.05
N LEU A 97 1.67 -12.17 1.76
CA LEU A 97 1.64 -12.27 3.22
C LEU A 97 3.02 -12.47 3.89
N GLY A 98 3.88 -13.30 3.30
CA GLY A 98 5.23 -13.53 3.86
C GLY A 98 6.09 -12.28 3.81
N ILE A 99 5.98 -11.50 2.74
CA ILE A 99 6.68 -10.24 2.59
C ILE A 99 6.06 -9.14 3.47
N HIS A 100 4.73 -9.12 3.63
CA HIS A 100 4.07 -8.20 4.58
C HIS A 100 4.61 -8.41 6.01
N ALA A 101 4.70 -9.66 6.46
CA ALA A 101 5.27 -9.98 7.77
C ALA A 101 6.75 -9.58 7.86
N MET A 102 7.55 -9.84 6.82
CA MET A 102 8.96 -9.40 6.75
C MET A 102 9.08 -7.89 6.78
N SER A 103 8.20 -7.16 6.09
CA SER A 103 8.23 -5.69 6.03
C SER A 103 8.00 -5.06 7.40
N ALA A 104 7.06 -5.58 8.18
CA ALA A 104 6.86 -5.12 9.56
C ALA A 104 8.12 -5.31 10.42
N VAL A 105 8.83 -6.43 10.26
CA VAL A 105 10.12 -6.66 10.94
C VAL A 105 11.20 -5.71 10.42
N ASP A 106 11.32 -5.56 9.10
CA ASP A 106 12.33 -4.70 8.47
C ASP A 106 12.20 -3.25 8.91
N ILE A 107 10.96 -2.72 8.93
CA ILE A 107 10.68 -1.37 9.44
C ILE A 107 11.12 -1.23 10.91
N ALA A 108 10.85 -2.24 11.75
CA ALA A 108 11.29 -2.24 13.14
C ALA A 108 12.83 -2.25 13.27
N LEU A 109 13.55 -2.94 12.38
CA LEU A 109 15.02 -2.92 12.35
C LEU A 109 15.55 -1.53 11.94
N TRP A 110 14.93 -0.87 10.97
CA TRP A 110 15.27 0.52 10.61
C TRP A 110 14.97 1.49 11.75
N ASP A 111 13.89 1.28 12.51
CA ASP A 111 13.57 2.09 13.70
C ASP A 111 14.64 1.91 14.79
N ILE A 112 15.09 0.67 15.07
CA ILE A 112 16.22 0.40 15.96
C ILE A 112 17.49 1.14 15.49
N ALA A 113 17.82 1.07 14.20
CA ALA A 113 18.99 1.74 13.67
C ALA A 113 18.90 3.26 13.83
N SER A 114 17.73 3.85 13.58
CA SER A 114 17.43 5.26 13.80
C SER A 114 17.68 5.69 15.25
N GLN A 115 17.16 4.93 16.20
CA GLN A 115 17.34 5.17 17.64
C GLN A 115 18.82 5.00 18.05
N TYR A 116 19.48 3.94 17.59
CA TYR A 116 20.88 3.65 17.91
C TYR A 116 21.84 4.74 17.43
N TYR A 117 21.67 5.22 16.20
CA TYR A 117 22.50 6.29 15.64
C TYR A 117 22.03 7.71 16.02
N GLY A 118 20.86 7.86 16.63
CA GLY A 118 20.29 9.15 17.01
C GLY A 118 19.92 10.05 15.83
N VAL A 119 19.56 9.45 14.68
CA VAL A 119 19.19 10.16 13.47
C VAL A 119 17.87 9.63 12.88
N PRO A 120 17.06 10.45 12.21
CA PRO A 120 15.83 9.96 11.59
C PRO A 120 16.14 9.02 10.42
N ILE A 121 15.23 8.06 10.16
CA ILE A 121 15.41 7.00 9.15
C ILE A 121 15.80 7.56 7.77
N TYR A 122 15.23 8.68 7.34
CA TYR A 122 15.56 9.25 6.03
C TYR A 122 17.06 9.62 5.88
N MET A 123 17.75 9.92 6.99
CA MET A 123 19.19 10.16 6.96
C MET A 123 19.97 8.87 6.67
N LEU A 124 19.51 7.73 7.19
CA LEU A 124 20.09 6.42 6.91
C LEU A 124 19.82 5.95 5.49
N LEU A 125 18.73 6.44 4.87
CA LEU A 125 18.33 6.10 3.50
C LEU A 125 18.87 7.07 2.44
N GLY A 126 19.86 7.89 2.75
CA GLY A 126 20.52 8.77 1.77
C GLY A 126 20.27 10.27 1.98
N GLY A 127 19.56 10.65 3.03
CA GLY A 127 19.38 12.05 3.43
C GLY A 127 18.08 12.70 2.91
N LYS A 128 17.90 13.95 3.29
CA LYS A 128 16.69 14.71 2.98
C LYS A 128 16.78 15.35 1.60
N TYR A 129 15.85 15.01 0.72
CA TYR A 129 15.76 15.59 -0.62
C TYR A 129 14.81 16.79 -0.70
N ARG A 130 13.77 16.82 0.13
CA ARG A 130 12.78 17.92 0.21
C ARG A 130 12.22 18.05 1.62
N ASP A 131 11.77 19.25 1.98
CA ASP A 131 11.21 19.54 3.30
C ASP A 131 9.73 19.17 3.42
N LYS A 132 8.99 19.25 2.31
CA LYS A 132 7.55 18.97 2.26
C LYS A 132 7.21 18.18 1.01
N ILE A 133 6.21 17.32 1.14
CA ILE A 133 5.59 16.59 0.04
C ILE A 133 4.15 17.07 -0.04
N ARG A 134 3.69 17.38 -1.28
CA ARG A 134 2.29 17.75 -1.52
C ARG A 134 1.42 16.54 -1.25
N ALA A 135 0.38 16.71 -0.43
CA ALA A 135 -0.61 15.70 -0.16
C ALA A 135 -1.86 15.90 -1.03
N TYR A 136 -2.53 14.83 -1.35
CA TYR A 136 -3.91 14.85 -1.82
C TYR A 136 -4.86 14.38 -0.71
N GLY A 137 -6.10 14.89 -0.71
CA GLY A 137 -7.17 14.35 0.13
C GLY A 137 -7.68 13.04 -0.48
N THR A 138 -7.96 12.04 0.35
CA THR A 138 -8.52 10.76 -0.11
C THR A 138 -9.81 10.41 0.63
N PHE A 139 -10.74 9.74 -0.06
CA PHE A 139 -11.99 9.27 0.56
C PHE A 139 -12.62 8.12 -0.24
N ILE A 140 -13.43 7.33 0.45
CA ILE A 140 -14.29 6.32 -0.17
C ILE A 140 -15.58 7.01 -0.63
N PRO A 141 -16.00 6.85 -1.89
CA PRO A 141 -17.19 7.49 -2.41
C PRO A 141 -18.46 7.13 -1.63
N ALA A 142 -19.28 8.12 -1.36
CA ALA A 142 -20.63 7.95 -0.88
C ALA A 142 -21.57 7.45 -2.00
N ASP A 143 -22.78 7.03 -1.63
CA ASP A 143 -23.70 6.37 -2.57
C ASP A 143 -24.27 7.30 -3.66
N THR A 144 -24.30 8.60 -3.42
CA THR A 144 -24.90 9.56 -4.35
C THR A 144 -23.91 10.60 -4.86
N PRO A 145 -24.06 11.08 -6.12
CA PRO A 145 -23.26 12.17 -6.66
C PRO A 145 -23.24 13.43 -5.79
N GLU A 146 -24.35 13.79 -5.17
CA GLU A 146 -24.46 15.00 -4.37
C GLU A 146 -23.68 14.90 -3.05
N GLU A 147 -23.73 13.76 -2.38
CA GLU A 147 -22.89 13.52 -1.18
C GLU A 147 -21.40 13.63 -1.51
N ASN A 148 -20.97 13.07 -2.65
CA ASN A 148 -19.58 13.16 -3.11
C ASN A 148 -19.18 14.60 -3.44
N ARG A 149 -20.09 15.41 -3.99
CA ARG A 149 -19.89 16.85 -4.21
C ARG A 149 -19.59 17.58 -2.89
N VAL A 150 -20.36 17.29 -1.84
CA VAL A 150 -20.19 17.87 -0.50
C VAL A 150 -18.84 17.47 0.10
N ILE A 151 -18.45 16.19 -0.01
CA ILE A 151 -17.15 15.70 0.49
C ILE A 151 -16.00 16.40 -0.25
N ALA A 152 -16.08 16.48 -1.57
CA ALA A 152 -15.05 17.12 -2.40
C ALA A 152 -14.87 18.60 -2.04
N ARG A 153 -15.99 19.34 -1.86
CA ARG A 153 -15.98 20.73 -1.39
C ARG A 153 -15.31 20.85 -0.02
N CYS A 154 -15.68 20.00 0.93
CA CYS A 154 -15.11 20.04 2.27
C CYS A 154 -13.59 19.84 2.25
N LEU A 155 -13.07 18.90 1.47
CA LEU A 155 -11.63 18.67 1.34
C LEU A 155 -10.91 19.81 0.63
N ARG A 156 -11.49 20.38 -0.43
CA ARG A 156 -10.95 21.59 -1.07
C ARG A 156 -10.86 22.75 -0.06
N ASP A 157 -11.90 22.96 0.73
CA ASP A 157 -11.97 24.05 1.70
C ASP A 157 -11.01 23.87 2.89
N GLN A 158 -10.57 22.61 3.14
CA GLN A 158 -9.45 22.29 4.05
C GLN A 158 -8.07 22.60 3.45
N GLY A 159 -8.00 23.01 2.18
CA GLY A 159 -6.77 23.43 1.52
C GLY A 159 -6.10 22.35 0.66
N PHE A 160 -6.73 21.18 0.45
CA PHE A 160 -6.22 20.23 -0.53
C PHE A 160 -6.40 20.78 -1.95
N SER A 161 -5.35 20.62 -2.76
CA SER A 161 -5.33 21.00 -4.17
C SER A 161 -5.40 19.81 -5.13
N SER A 162 -5.56 18.62 -4.58
CA SER A 162 -5.67 17.36 -5.29
C SER A 162 -6.52 16.39 -4.48
N LEU A 163 -7.37 15.60 -5.11
CA LEU A 163 -8.19 14.57 -4.45
C LEU A 163 -8.09 13.22 -5.18
N LYS A 164 -8.03 12.13 -4.41
CA LYS A 164 -8.21 10.76 -4.87
C LYS A 164 -9.47 10.17 -4.21
N PHE A 165 -10.26 9.43 -4.95
CA PHE A 165 -11.37 8.66 -4.39
C PHE A 165 -11.47 7.31 -5.09
N GLY A 166 -11.89 6.31 -4.34
CA GLY A 166 -11.94 4.95 -4.87
C GLY A 166 -12.50 3.93 -3.90
N GLY A 167 -12.64 2.71 -4.35
CA GLY A 167 -13.28 1.65 -3.58
C GLY A 167 -14.80 1.85 -3.45
N GLY A 168 -15.43 1.17 -2.50
CA GLY A 168 -16.84 1.28 -2.23
C GLY A 168 -17.72 0.91 -3.41
N ILE A 169 -18.48 1.86 -3.92
CA ILE A 169 -19.40 1.67 -5.06
C ILE A 169 -18.71 1.86 -6.42
N LEU A 170 -17.52 2.47 -6.46
CA LEU A 170 -16.84 2.80 -7.72
C LEU A 170 -16.40 1.53 -8.47
N GLY A 171 -16.50 1.57 -9.79
CA GLY A 171 -16.14 0.46 -10.68
C GLY A 171 -17.25 -0.55 -10.93
N LYS A 172 -18.35 -0.52 -10.17
CA LYS A 172 -19.44 -1.50 -10.25
C LYS A 172 -20.47 -1.16 -11.33
N ASN A 173 -20.71 0.12 -11.58
CA ASN A 173 -21.69 0.59 -12.58
C ASN A 173 -21.14 1.81 -13.32
N PRO A 174 -20.91 1.69 -14.66
CA PRO A 174 -20.34 2.79 -15.46
C PRO A 174 -21.11 4.10 -15.40
N ASP A 175 -22.45 4.06 -15.31
CA ASP A 175 -23.28 5.27 -15.29
C ASP A 175 -23.19 5.97 -13.92
N THR A 176 -23.17 5.19 -12.84
CA THR A 176 -22.98 5.69 -11.48
C THR A 176 -21.56 6.27 -11.32
N ASP A 177 -20.54 5.55 -11.79
CA ASP A 177 -19.15 5.99 -11.75
C ASP A 177 -18.99 7.35 -12.42
N GLU A 178 -19.53 7.47 -13.66
CA GLU A 178 -19.47 8.72 -14.41
C GLU A 178 -20.23 9.84 -13.72
N ALA A 179 -21.41 9.58 -13.15
CA ALA A 179 -22.22 10.58 -12.47
C ALA A 179 -21.50 11.14 -11.21
N ILE A 180 -20.84 10.29 -10.46
CA ILE A 180 -20.02 10.70 -9.30
C ILE A 180 -18.83 11.54 -9.73
N ILE A 181 -18.07 11.06 -10.73
CA ILE A 181 -16.89 11.77 -11.26
C ILE A 181 -17.29 13.15 -11.80
N MET A 182 -18.39 13.21 -12.55
CA MET A 182 -18.94 14.46 -13.07
C MET A 182 -19.29 15.44 -11.93
N ALA A 183 -20.01 14.98 -10.91
CA ALA A 183 -20.40 15.81 -9.78
C ALA A 183 -19.21 16.41 -9.04
N ILE A 184 -18.17 15.60 -8.81
CA ILE A 184 -16.93 16.04 -8.16
C ILE A 184 -16.17 17.01 -9.07
N ARG A 185 -16.05 16.72 -10.37
CA ARG A 185 -15.38 17.60 -11.35
C ARG A 185 -16.09 18.95 -11.47
N ASP A 186 -17.42 18.96 -11.54
CA ASP A 186 -18.21 20.18 -11.60
C ASP A 186 -18.03 21.07 -10.36
N GLU A 187 -17.92 20.46 -9.18
CA GLU A 187 -17.70 21.16 -7.91
C GLU A 187 -16.28 21.75 -7.82
N LEU A 188 -15.28 21.01 -8.24
CA LEU A 188 -13.89 21.39 -8.08
C LEU A 188 -13.34 22.26 -9.21
N GLY A 189 -14.00 22.24 -10.37
CA GLY A 189 -13.56 22.91 -11.58
C GLY A 189 -12.58 22.10 -12.42
N PRO A 190 -12.30 22.53 -13.68
CA PRO A 190 -11.54 21.74 -14.65
C PRO A 190 -10.06 21.58 -14.30
N ASP A 191 -9.46 22.54 -13.62
CA ASP A 191 -8.01 22.59 -13.35
C ASP A 191 -7.62 21.90 -12.03
N PHE A 192 -8.60 21.43 -11.25
CA PHE A 192 -8.32 20.74 -9.99
C PHE A 192 -7.79 19.34 -10.27
N GLU A 193 -6.70 18.93 -9.62
CA GLU A 193 -6.16 17.58 -9.79
C GLU A 193 -7.10 16.53 -9.17
N LEU A 194 -7.62 15.67 -10.01
CA LEU A 194 -8.54 14.62 -9.63
C LEU A 194 -8.06 13.28 -10.14
N GLN A 195 -8.08 12.29 -9.28
CA GLN A 195 -7.70 10.91 -9.59
C GLN A 195 -8.69 9.93 -8.96
N ILE A 196 -8.77 8.74 -9.56
CA ILE A 196 -9.63 7.68 -9.08
C ILE A 196 -8.87 6.37 -8.88
N ASP A 197 -9.37 5.57 -7.94
CA ASP A 197 -8.86 4.25 -7.64
C ASP A 197 -9.97 3.21 -7.85
N ILE A 198 -9.75 2.29 -8.75
CA ILE A 198 -10.75 1.28 -9.15
C ILE A 198 -10.60 -0.02 -8.35
N ALA A 199 -9.50 -0.17 -7.60
CA ALA A 199 -9.26 -1.35 -6.78
C ALA A 199 -9.49 -2.66 -7.57
N CYS A 200 -9.03 -2.72 -8.80
CA CYS A 200 -9.11 -3.88 -9.71
C CYS A 200 -10.55 -4.30 -10.12
N VAL A 201 -11.60 -3.52 -9.78
CA VAL A 201 -13.01 -3.93 -10.01
C VAL A 201 -13.35 -4.10 -11.50
N TRP A 202 -12.74 -3.33 -12.41
CA TRP A 202 -12.96 -3.49 -13.84
C TRP A 202 -12.35 -4.77 -14.43
N ARG A 203 -11.34 -5.32 -13.79
CA ARG A 203 -10.71 -6.62 -14.00
C ARG A 203 -10.02 -6.85 -15.35
N THR A 204 -10.55 -6.35 -16.46
CA THR A 204 -10.06 -6.66 -17.80
C THR A 204 -9.66 -5.41 -18.57
N TYR A 205 -8.65 -5.56 -19.44
CA TYR A 205 -8.26 -4.49 -20.37
C TYR A 205 -9.44 -3.92 -21.18
N GLY A 206 -10.34 -4.78 -21.67
CA GLY A 206 -11.47 -4.34 -22.52
C GLY A 206 -12.43 -3.41 -21.76
N THR A 207 -12.81 -3.79 -20.54
CA THR A 207 -13.66 -2.96 -19.67
C THR A 207 -12.95 -1.65 -19.35
N SER A 208 -11.69 -1.74 -18.91
CA SER A 208 -10.90 -0.56 -18.52
C SER A 208 -10.69 0.41 -19.69
N ALA A 209 -10.34 -0.09 -20.87
CA ALA A 209 -10.16 0.75 -22.06
C ALA A 209 -11.46 1.48 -22.48
N THR A 210 -12.62 0.83 -22.29
CA THR A 210 -13.93 1.47 -22.51
C THR A 210 -14.16 2.60 -21.51
N MET A 211 -13.87 2.35 -20.23
CA MET A 211 -14.03 3.36 -19.18
C MET A 211 -13.03 4.51 -19.32
N PHE A 212 -11.77 4.25 -19.70
CA PHE A 212 -10.80 5.31 -20.00
C PHE A 212 -11.32 6.28 -21.04
N LYS A 213 -11.85 5.78 -22.16
CA LYS A 213 -12.45 6.61 -23.23
C LYS A 213 -13.68 7.37 -22.74
N ARG A 214 -14.54 6.72 -21.94
CA ARG A 214 -15.76 7.32 -21.40
C ARG A 214 -15.43 8.48 -20.45
N LEU A 215 -14.36 8.35 -19.66
CA LEU A 215 -13.94 9.30 -18.62
C LEU A 215 -12.93 10.35 -19.14
N GLU A 216 -12.45 10.27 -20.35
CA GLU A 216 -11.45 11.17 -20.95
C GLU A 216 -11.78 12.65 -20.74
N LYS A 217 -13.04 13.03 -20.96
CA LYS A 217 -13.54 14.40 -20.84
C LYS A 217 -13.45 15.01 -19.43
N TYR A 218 -13.20 14.18 -18.41
CA TYR A 218 -13.05 14.65 -17.04
C TYR A 218 -11.59 14.93 -16.65
N HIS A 219 -10.64 14.69 -17.54
CA HIS A 219 -9.21 14.98 -17.35
C HIS A 219 -8.66 14.47 -16.00
N LEU A 220 -8.85 13.18 -15.74
CA LEU A 220 -8.31 12.54 -14.55
C LEU A 220 -6.78 12.48 -14.63
N ASN A 221 -6.11 12.85 -13.54
CA ASN A 221 -4.65 12.86 -13.50
C ASN A 221 -4.07 11.44 -13.58
N TRP A 222 -4.69 10.48 -12.86
CA TRP A 222 -4.45 9.06 -13.03
C TRP A 222 -5.70 8.22 -12.71
N ILE A 223 -5.71 7.01 -13.23
CA ILE A 223 -6.64 5.94 -12.88
C ILE A 223 -5.80 4.81 -12.27
N GLU A 224 -6.07 4.49 -10.99
CA GLU A 224 -5.34 3.52 -10.20
C GLU A 224 -6.02 2.16 -10.26
N GLU A 225 -5.20 1.10 -10.34
CA GLU A 225 -5.61 -0.31 -10.38
C GLU A 225 -6.79 -0.63 -11.33
N PRO A 226 -6.71 -0.21 -12.61
CA PRO A 226 -7.80 -0.45 -13.55
C PRO A 226 -7.99 -1.92 -13.93
N VAL A 227 -6.96 -2.76 -13.73
CA VAL A 227 -6.94 -4.20 -13.99
C VAL A 227 -6.25 -4.94 -12.84
N MET A 228 -6.36 -6.27 -12.78
CA MET A 228 -5.69 -7.07 -11.77
C MET A 228 -4.17 -6.85 -11.79
N PRO A 229 -3.47 -6.92 -10.63
CA PRO A 229 -2.02 -6.70 -10.54
C PRO A 229 -1.19 -7.62 -11.45
N ASP A 230 -1.67 -8.83 -11.71
CA ASP A 230 -1.00 -9.80 -12.58
C ASP A 230 -1.15 -9.49 -14.08
N ASP A 231 -2.09 -8.62 -14.48
CA ASP A 231 -2.28 -8.21 -15.88
C ASP A 231 -1.36 -7.04 -16.26
N MET A 232 -0.06 -7.26 -16.15
CA MET A 232 0.96 -6.25 -16.50
C MET A 232 0.85 -5.76 -17.94
N ASN A 233 0.45 -6.65 -18.87
CA ASN A 233 0.20 -6.27 -20.26
C ASN A 233 -1.03 -5.35 -20.40
N GLY A 234 -2.04 -5.54 -19.57
CA GLY A 234 -3.19 -4.63 -19.47
C GLY A 234 -2.78 -3.24 -19.03
N TYR A 235 -1.95 -3.13 -18.00
CA TYR A 235 -1.36 -1.86 -17.55
C TYR A 235 -0.61 -1.15 -18.69
N ALA A 236 0.30 -1.83 -19.36
CA ALA A 236 1.07 -1.27 -20.48
C ALA A 236 0.16 -0.78 -21.63
N LYS A 237 -0.85 -1.57 -22.03
CA LYS A 237 -1.79 -1.19 -23.08
C LYS A 237 -2.67 -0.01 -22.69
N LEU A 238 -3.10 0.09 -21.43
CA LEU A 238 -3.88 1.23 -20.93
C LEU A 238 -3.03 2.49 -20.90
N SER A 239 -1.79 2.40 -20.43
CA SER A 239 -0.83 3.52 -20.46
C SER A 239 -0.60 4.02 -21.90
N ALA A 240 -0.49 3.12 -22.87
CA ALA A 240 -0.31 3.46 -24.29
C ALA A 240 -1.51 4.16 -24.93
N LEU A 241 -2.71 4.16 -24.30
CA LEU A 241 -3.85 4.96 -24.79
C LEU A 241 -3.60 6.46 -24.68
N GLY A 242 -2.74 6.91 -23.75
CA GLY A 242 -2.42 8.34 -23.55
C GLY A 242 -3.58 9.19 -23.05
N ILE A 243 -4.67 8.59 -22.56
CA ILE A 243 -5.86 9.29 -22.09
C ILE A 243 -5.66 9.81 -20.67
N SER A 244 -5.14 8.97 -19.78
CA SER A 244 -4.85 9.24 -18.39
C SER A 244 -3.61 8.46 -17.97
N LYS A 245 -2.87 8.93 -16.97
CA LYS A 245 -1.81 8.12 -16.38
C LYS A 245 -2.42 6.89 -15.72
N VAL A 246 -1.67 5.80 -15.69
CA VAL A 246 -2.07 4.58 -15.01
C VAL A 246 -1.21 4.45 -13.75
N ALA A 247 -1.86 4.27 -12.61
CA ALA A 247 -1.21 4.01 -11.33
C ALA A 247 -1.52 2.59 -10.88
N GLY A 248 -0.69 2.06 -9.99
CA GLY A 248 -0.87 0.73 -9.40
C GLY A 248 0.39 0.30 -8.65
N GLY A 249 0.32 -0.85 -8.01
CA GLY A 249 1.46 -1.44 -7.34
C GLY A 249 1.29 -1.65 -5.85
N GLU A 250 0.16 -1.27 -5.24
CA GLU A 250 -0.08 -1.54 -3.82
C GLU A 250 -0.12 -3.05 -3.52
N GLY A 251 -0.60 -3.86 -4.48
CA GLY A 251 -0.55 -5.32 -4.39
C GLY A 251 0.83 -5.95 -4.64
N LEU A 252 1.85 -5.18 -5.06
CA LEU A 252 3.20 -5.68 -5.32
C LEU A 252 4.04 -5.66 -4.05
N THR A 253 4.77 -6.73 -3.78
CA THR A 253 5.42 -6.94 -2.48
C THR A 253 6.95 -6.98 -2.50
N THR A 254 7.59 -7.03 -3.65
CA THR A 254 9.05 -7.11 -3.73
C THR A 254 9.61 -6.28 -4.87
N ARG A 255 10.90 -5.91 -4.74
CA ARG A 255 11.65 -5.30 -5.85
C ARG A 255 11.59 -6.10 -7.16
N TYR A 256 11.43 -7.41 -7.10
CA TYR A 256 11.34 -8.27 -8.27
C TYR A 256 10.03 -8.08 -9.04
N GLU A 257 8.91 -7.88 -8.31
CA GLU A 257 7.62 -7.57 -8.92
C GLU A 257 7.61 -6.16 -9.47
N PHE A 258 8.13 -5.18 -8.71
CA PHE A 258 8.29 -3.80 -9.20
C PHE A 258 9.21 -3.70 -10.43
N ASP A 259 10.33 -4.42 -10.47
CA ASP A 259 11.21 -4.44 -11.66
C ASP A 259 10.45 -4.94 -12.89
N SER A 260 9.67 -6.01 -12.74
CA SER A 260 8.85 -6.55 -13.82
C SER A 260 7.76 -5.56 -14.26
N PHE A 261 7.06 -4.94 -13.30
CA PHE A 261 6.01 -3.96 -13.56
C PHE A 261 6.56 -2.72 -14.29
N LEU A 262 7.66 -2.16 -13.83
CA LEU A 262 8.28 -0.96 -14.42
C LEU A 262 8.85 -1.21 -15.82
N ARG A 263 9.38 -2.40 -16.10
CA ARG A 263 9.87 -2.76 -17.46
C ARG A 263 8.77 -2.84 -18.49
N LEU A 264 7.56 -3.18 -18.10
CA LEU A 264 6.41 -3.29 -18.98
C LEU A 264 5.63 -1.97 -19.13
N ALA A 265 5.82 -1.04 -18.18
CA ALA A 265 5.19 0.28 -18.21
C ALA A 265 5.96 1.30 -19.09
N GLN A 266 7.08 0.89 -19.71
CA GLN A 266 7.85 1.68 -20.67
C GLN A 266 7.31 1.43 -22.09
#